data_0490b65e7d890682fb3da6c64cf8a79c
#
_entry.id   0490b65e7d890682fb3da6c64cf8a79c
#
_cell.length_a   1.000
_cell.length_b   1.000
_cell.length_c   1.000
_cell.angle_alpha   90.00
_cell.angle_beta   90.00
_cell.angle_gamma   90.00
#
_symmetry.space_group_name_H-M   'P 1'
#
loop_
_entity.id
_entity.type
_entity.pdbx_description
1 polymer ?
#
loop_
_entity_poly.entity_id
_entity_poly.type
_entity_poly.pdbx_seq_one_letter_code
_entity_poly.pdbx_strand_id
1 'polypeptide(L)'
;MKALFTFIVAAVMFAGCHKHSTQIASSQASSMRNTNTQTVSTQGVKSTVYLTRDISPESLVKIYNALGRKAQGRVAVKISTGEAGNNNYLKPALIKNLVEEVNGTIVECNTAYGGRRTTFAEHWQTIKDHGFTPMFKVDLMDEEGEFEIPVADDSNIKCDIVGTHLKNYDFMINLAHFKGHPMGGMGGVIKNASIGVASANGKAYIHTAGYQRTVPGLWQHTGNQDGFLESMAAAAQAVHNYFDNGKKVLYIAVMNNMSVDCDCVSHPAAVKLKDYGILASLDPVALDKACVDIIFNMTPSEGNNNAPLKERISSRHGIHTIEHAAKIGLGSMEYEIVSID
;
A
#
# COMPACT_ATOMS: atom_id res chain seq x y z
N MET A 1 -41.33 26.47 -41.65
CA MET A 1 -40.42 27.25 -42.56
C MET A 1 -39.09 26.51 -42.62
N LYS A 2 -38.78 26.03 -43.80
CA LYS A 2 -37.53 25.31 -44.16
C LYS A 2 -36.40 26.33 -44.27
N ALA A 3 -35.22 26.03 -43.81
CA ALA A 3 -34.00 26.63 -44.29
C ALA A 3 -32.87 25.55 -44.28
N LEU A 4 -32.49 25.26 -45.46
CA LEU A 4 -31.44 24.39 -46.01
C LEU A 4 -30.22 25.27 -46.25
N PHE A 5 -29.00 24.85 -45.88
CA PHE A 5 -27.72 25.32 -46.44
C PHE A 5 -26.67 24.26 -46.12
N THR A 6 -26.29 23.51 -47.05
CA THR A 6 -25.34 23.52 -48.18
C THR A 6 -23.86 23.28 -47.76
N PHE A 7 -23.37 22.12 -48.26
CA PHE A 7 -21.99 21.63 -48.26
C PHE A 7 -21.02 22.55 -49.03
N ILE A 8 -19.79 22.66 -48.54
CA ILE A 8 -18.63 22.99 -49.43
C ILE A 8 -17.52 21.97 -49.16
N VAL A 9 -17.21 21.19 -50.20
CA VAL A 9 -16.05 20.35 -50.38
C VAL A 9 -14.97 21.20 -51.07
N ALA A 10 -13.75 21.17 -50.57
CA ALA A 10 -12.59 21.65 -51.31
C ALA A 10 -11.51 20.59 -51.30
N ALA A 11 -11.33 19.98 -52.45
CA ALA A 11 -10.20 19.14 -52.84
C ALA A 11 -9.11 20.02 -53.42
N VAL A 12 -7.85 19.82 -53.06
CA VAL A 12 -6.69 20.31 -53.83
C VAL A 12 -5.68 19.20 -53.97
N MET A 13 -5.23 19.11 -55.23
CA MET A 13 -4.48 18.03 -55.86
C MET A 13 -2.97 18.03 -55.57
N PHE A 14 -2.40 16.89 -55.88
CA PHE A 14 -1.02 16.47 -56.13
C PHE A 14 -0.11 17.44 -56.88
N ALA A 15 1.15 17.46 -56.51
CA ALA A 15 2.28 17.56 -57.47
C ALA A 15 3.50 16.83 -56.89
N GLY A 16 3.98 15.86 -57.66
CA GLY A 16 5.19 15.10 -57.46
C GLY A 16 6.37 15.67 -58.25
N CYS A 17 7.51 15.14 -58.01
CA CYS A 17 8.77 15.02 -58.83
C CYS A 17 9.98 15.09 -57.86
N HIS A 18 11.06 14.45 -57.98
CA HIS A 18 11.77 13.55 -58.87
C HIS A 18 12.99 12.99 -58.13
N LYS A 19 13.42 11.82 -58.53
CA LYS A 19 14.63 11.10 -58.07
C LYS A 19 15.93 11.85 -58.43
N HIS A 20 16.94 11.73 -57.55
CA HIS A 20 18.34 11.64 -58.01
C HIS A 20 19.12 10.65 -57.14
N SER A 21 19.56 9.59 -57.76
CA SER A 21 20.52 8.62 -57.30
C SER A 21 21.94 9.11 -57.59
N THR A 22 22.85 8.95 -56.62
CA THR A 22 24.29 8.90 -56.94
C THR A 22 24.93 7.84 -56.04
N GLN A 23 25.37 6.75 -56.70
CA GLN A 23 26.31 5.78 -56.17
C GLN A 23 27.71 6.38 -56.20
N ILE A 24 28.50 6.19 -55.17
CA ILE A 24 29.96 6.04 -55.26
C ILE A 24 30.40 4.93 -54.29
N ALA A 25 31.29 4.10 -54.81
CA ALA A 25 31.72 2.82 -54.27
C ALA A 25 32.91 2.90 -53.31
N SER A 26 32.96 1.90 -52.44
CA SER A 26 34.12 1.12 -51.96
C SER A 26 35.32 1.81 -51.32
N SER A 27 35.61 1.40 -50.08
CA SER A 27 36.86 0.67 -49.77
C SER A 27 36.82 0.03 -48.40
N GLN A 28 37.35 -1.17 -48.34
CA GLN A 28 37.48 -2.09 -47.18
C GLN A 28 38.40 -1.54 -46.10
N ALA A 29 38.05 -1.82 -44.83
CA ALA A 29 39.05 -2.22 -43.84
C ALA A 29 38.35 -3.00 -42.73
N SER A 30 38.59 -4.28 -42.65
CA SER A 30 38.28 -5.20 -41.60
C SER A 30 39.04 -4.83 -40.32
N SER A 31 38.31 -4.62 -39.21
CA SER A 31 38.88 -4.74 -37.90
C SER A 31 37.89 -5.50 -37.02
N MET A 32 38.14 -6.79 -36.87
CA MET A 32 37.49 -7.60 -35.82
C MET A 32 37.87 -7.05 -34.48
N ARG A 33 36.96 -6.38 -33.78
CA ARG A 33 37.00 -6.24 -32.34
C ARG A 33 36.05 -7.27 -31.76
N ASN A 34 36.63 -8.32 -31.20
CA ASN A 34 35.99 -9.19 -30.21
C ASN A 34 35.55 -8.34 -29.03
N THR A 35 34.32 -7.93 -29.01
CA THR A 35 33.69 -7.45 -27.79
C THR A 35 33.15 -8.68 -27.05
N ASN A 36 33.93 -9.20 -26.11
CA ASN A 36 33.45 -10.03 -25.06
C ASN A 36 32.38 -9.23 -24.28
N THR A 37 31.12 -9.41 -24.65
CA THR A 37 30.01 -8.98 -23.85
C THR A 37 29.94 -9.93 -22.65
N GLN A 38 30.71 -9.62 -21.60
CA GLN A 38 30.40 -10.17 -20.29
C GLN A 38 29.02 -9.68 -19.94
N THR A 39 28.04 -10.56 -20.01
CA THR A 39 26.78 -10.42 -19.31
C THR A 39 27.12 -10.35 -17.82
N VAL A 40 27.27 -9.13 -17.31
CA VAL A 40 27.24 -8.88 -15.87
C VAL A 40 25.79 -9.23 -15.48
N SER A 41 25.62 -10.42 -14.88
CA SER A 41 24.39 -10.73 -14.16
C SER A 41 24.33 -9.73 -13.00
N THR A 42 23.50 -8.71 -13.15
CA THR A 42 23.05 -7.92 -12.02
C THR A 42 22.24 -8.85 -11.14
N GLN A 43 22.90 -9.54 -10.20
CA GLN A 43 22.18 -10.06 -9.04
C GLN A 43 21.49 -8.83 -8.42
N GLY A 44 20.15 -8.80 -8.54
CA GLY A 44 19.35 -7.69 -8.02
C GLY A 44 19.70 -7.51 -6.54
N VAL A 45 19.97 -6.26 -6.15
CA VAL A 45 20.20 -5.93 -4.74
C VAL A 45 18.93 -6.29 -3.98
N LYS A 46 19.04 -7.25 -3.07
CA LYS A 46 17.92 -7.68 -2.23
C LYS A 46 17.55 -6.56 -1.25
N SER A 47 16.25 -6.34 -1.07
CA SER A 47 15.76 -5.40 -0.06
C SER A 47 15.94 -5.99 1.34
N THR A 48 16.44 -5.20 2.28
CA THR A 48 16.60 -5.65 3.67
C THR A 48 15.27 -5.55 4.41
N VAL A 49 14.87 -6.64 5.06
CA VAL A 49 13.76 -6.72 6.01
C VAL A 49 14.32 -7.04 7.38
N TYR A 50 14.25 -6.09 8.29
CA TYR A 50 14.62 -6.30 9.69
C TYR A 50 13.54 -7.08 10.43
N LEU A 51 13.93 -7.92 11.38
CA LEU A 51 13.04 -8.74 12.20
C LEU A 51 13.49 -8.72 13.65
N THR A 52 12.55 -8.52 14.57
CA THR A 52 12.67 -8.90 15.98
C THR A 52 11.51 -9.82 16.38
N ARG A 53 11.82 -10.82 17.22
CA ARG A 53 10.81 -11.73 17.76
C ARG A 53 10.09 -11.14 18.98
N ASP A 54 10.69 -10.14 19.61
CA ASP A 54 10.09 -9.44 20.73
C ASP A 54 9.07 -8.41 20.25
N ILE A 55 7.85 -8.50 20.79
CA ILE A 55 6.76 -7.57 20.50
C ILE A 55 6.53 -6.72 21.75
N SER A 56 7.33 -5.68 21.87
CA SER A 56 7.28 -4.71 22.97
C SER A 56 7.38 -3.27 22.46
N PRO A 57 6.99 -2.27 23.25
CA PRO A 57 7.18 -0.86 22.91
C PRO A 57 8.64 -0.52 22.62
N GLU A 58 9.59 -1.14 23.33
CA GLU A 58 11.03 -0.98 23.19
C GLU A 58 11.51 -1.54 21.85
N SER A 59 11.01 -2.72 21.47
CA SER A 59 11.37 -3.37 20.21
C SER A 59 10.81 -2.65 18.99
N LEU A 60 9.67 -1.96 19.09
CA LEU A 60 9.20 -1.05 18.05
C LEU A 60 10.16 0.11 17.81
N VAL A 61 10.74 0.70 18.85
CA VAL A 61 11.77 1.74 18.72
C VAL A 61 13.07 1.15 18.19
N LYS A 62 13.48 -0.03 18.68
CA LYS A 62 14.69 -0.73 18.22
C LYS A 62 14.64 -1.00 16.72
N ILE A 63 13.52 -1.54 16.21
CA ILE A 63 13.39 -1.87 14.78
C ILE A 63 13.24 -0.62 13.91
N TYR A 64 12.58 0.43 14.39
CA TYR A 64 12.56 1.75 13.73
C TYR A 64 13.99 2.29 13.56
N ASN A 65 14.81 2.21 14.62
CA ASN A 65 16.20 2.66 14.55
C ASN A 65 17.06 1.82 13.60
N ALA A 66 16.79 0.51 13.48
CA ALA A 66 17.49 -0.39 12.56
C ALA A 66 17.33 0.00 11.08
N LEU A 67 16.19 0.64 10.73
CA LEU A 67 15.96 1.14 9.36
C LEU A 67 16.96 2.24 8.92
N GLY A 68 17.68 2.88 9.86
CA GLY A 68 18.68 3.91 9.57
C GLY A 68 18.11 5.21 8.98
N ARG A 69 16.79 5.34 8.86
CA ARG A 69 16.09 6.53 8.37
C ARG A 69 15.30 7.18 9.50
N LYS A 70 15.63 8.41 9.83
CA LYS A 70 14.94 9.17 10.89
C LYS A 70 13.77 9.94 10.32
N ALA A 71 12.60 9.82 10.97
CA ALA A 71 11.44 10.67 10.70
C ALA A 71 11.76 12.12 11.04
N GLN A 72 11.32 13.06 10.21
CA GLN A 72 11.59 14.48 10.37
C GLN A 72 10.34 15.31 10.03
N GLY A 73 10.23 16.49 10.63
CA GLY A 73 9.10 17.38 10.43
C GLY A 73 7.84 16.90 11.18
N ARG A 74 6.68 17.14 10.58
CA ARG A 74 5.39 16.68 11.11
C ARG A 74 5.17 15.23 10.69
N VAL A 75 5.18 14.32 11.64
CA VAL A 75 5.18 12.87 11.39
C VAL A 75 3.79 12.30 11.53
N ALA A 76 3.26 11.71 10.45
CA ALA A 76 2.08 10.86 10.48
C ALA A 76 2.47 9.43 10.89
N VAL A 77 1.82 8.86 11.89
CA VAL A 77 1.91 7.44 12.21
C VAL A 77 0.60 6.79 11.75
N LYS A 78 0.62 6.16 10.59
CA LYS A 78 -0.57 5.54 9.98
C LYS A 78 -0.78 4.14 10.54
N ILE A 79 -1.89 3.98 11.24
CA ILE A 79 -2.33 2.70 11.81
C ILE A 79 -3.78 2.38 11.40
N SER A 80 -4.30 1.25 11.87
CA SER A 80 -5.73 0.99 11.97
C SER A 80 -6.12 0.99 13.45
N THR A 81 -7.00 1.90 13.84
CA THR A 81 -7.46 2.02 15.25
C THR A 81 -8.47 0.95 15.65
N GLY A 82 -8.92 0.14 14.70
CA GLY A 82 -9.89 -0.95 14.93
C GLY A 82 -11.34 -0.50 14.90
N GLU A 83 -12.23 -1.38 14.43
CA GLU A 83 -13.68 -1.18 14.51
C GLU A 83 -14.18 -1.45 15.92
N ALA A 84 -15.24 -0.78 16.33
CA ALA A 84 -15.88 -1.01 17.63
C ALA A 84 -16.25 -2.50 17.79
N GLY A 85 -15.85 -3.09 18.92
CA GLY A 85 -15.99 -4.52 19.21
C GLY A 85 -14.83 -5.40 18.77
N ASN A 86 -13.92 -4.90 17.91
CA ASN A 86 -12.66 -5.58 17.59
C ASN A 86 -11.64 -5.42 18.72
N ASN A 87 -10.90 -6.47 19.02
CA ASN A 87 -9.84 -6.46 20.04
C ASN A 87 -8.46 -6.84 19.52
N ASN A 88 -8.31 -7.07 18.21
CA ASN A 88 -7.05 -7.54 17.62
C ASN A 88 -6.14 -6.41 17.15
N TYR A 89 -6.64 -5.17 17.02
CA TYR A 89 -5.87 -4.01 16.56
C TYR A 89 -4.65 -3.72 17.46
N LEU A 90 -3.66 -3.01 16.92
CA LEU A 90 -2.46 -2.60 17.65
C LEU A 90 -2.84 -1.70 18.84
N LYS A 91 -2.54 -2.18 20.05
CA LYS A 91 -2.94 -1.48 21.28
C LYS A 91 -2.12 -0.21 21.49
N PRO A 92 -2.74 0.87 22.01
CA PRO A 92 -2.04 2.13 22.31
C PRO A 92 -0.76 1.93 23.13
N ALA A 93 -0.81 1.07 24.15
CA ALA A 93 0.35 0.78 25.00
C ALA A 93 1.55 0.20 24.22
N LEU A 94 1.30 -0.64 23.21
CA LEU A 94 2.37 -1.22 22.39
C LEU A 94 3.09 -0.17 21.53
N ILE A 95 2.33 0.76 20.94
CA ILE A 95 2.89 1.72 19.99
C ILE A 95 3.42 3.01 20.63
N LYS A 96 3.23 3.15 21.96
CA LYS A 96 3.49 4.40 22.67
C LYS A 96 4.91 4.92 22.47
N ASN A 97 5.90 4.10 22.75
CA ASN A 97 7.29 4.54 22.72
C ASN A 97 7.72 4.99 21.30
N LEU A 98 7.23 4.32 20.25
CA LEU A 98 7.51 4.71 18.88
C LEU A 98 6.88 6.07 18.54
N VAL A 99 5.59 6.27 18.89
CA VAL A 99 4.89 7.54 18.62
C VAL A 99 5.53 8.70 19.35
N GLU A 100 5.94 8.50 20.61
CA GLU A 100 6.66 9.50 21.41
C GLU A 100 8.06 9.78 20.84
N GLU A 101 8.84 8.75 20.44
CA GLU A 101 10.17 8.87 19.85
C GLU A 101 10.18 9.77 18.62
N VAL A 102 9.14 9.69 17.79
CA VAL A 102 9.04 10.48 16.55
C VAL A 102 8.19 11.74 16.69
N ASN A 103 7.69 12.04 17.90
CA ASN A 103 6.71 13.11 18.15
C ASN A 103 5.55 13.06 17.12
N GLY A 104 5.03 11.84 16.89
CA GLY A 104 4.08 11.56 15.82
C GLY A 104 2.63 11.90 16.18
N THR A 105 1.82 12.05 15.13
CA THR A 105 0.35 12.09 15.23
C THR A 105 -0.19 10.79 14.63
N ILE A 106 -1.07 10.10 15.36
CA ILE A 106 -1.80 8.94 14.81
C ILE A 106 -2.76 9.43 13.74
N VAL A 107 -2.73 8.83 12.55
CA VAL A 107 -3.59 9.24 11.44
C VAL A 107 -4.45 8.09 10.93
N GLU A 108 -5.71 8.39 10.62
CA GLU A 108 -6.71 7.50 10.03
C GLU A 108 -7.59 8.25 9.04
N CYS A 109 -8.46 7.53 8.33
CA CYS A 109 -9.58 8.06 7.54
C CYS A 109 -10.83 7.23 7.81
N ASN A 110 -12.00 7.83 7.62
CA ASN A 110 -13.28 7.14 7.73
C ASN A 110 -13.34 5.90 6.84
N THR A 111 -14.11 4.90 7.26
CA THR A 111 -14.38 3.70 6.45
C THR A 111 -15.55 3.91 5.50
N ALA A 112 -15.61 3.07 4.45
CA ALA A 112 -16.69 3.07 3.46
C ALA A 112 -17.67 1.89 3.63
N TYR A 113 -17.51 1.06 4.68
CA TYR A 113 -18.08 -0.29 4.69
C TYR A 113 -19.23 -0.51 5.65
N GLY A 114 -19.67 0.50 6.37
CA GLY A 114 -20.54 0.38 7.52
C GLY A 114 -19.72 0.21 8.82
N GLY A 115 -20.42 0.15 9.96
CA GLY A 115 -19.80 0.16 11.29
C GLY A 115 -19.68 1.57 11.87
N ARG A 116 -18.99 1.69 13.00
CA ARG A 116 -18.92 2.94 13.76
C ARG A 116 -17.80 3.89 13.32
N ARG A 117 -17.08 3.55 12.27
CA ARG A 117 -16.04 4.42 11.69
C ARG A 117 -16.45 5.02 10.35
N THR A 118 -17.75 5.06 10.03
CA THR A 118 -18.30 5.65 8.80
C THR A 118 -18.65 7.12 8.94
N THR A 119 -18.87 7.61 10.14
CA THR A 119 -19.10 9.02 10.45
C THR A 119 -17.99 9.52 11.39
N PHE A 120 -17.61 10.79 11.26
CA PHE A 120 -16.55 11.34 12.10
C PHE A 120 -16.89 11.26 13.59
N ALA A 121 -18.13 11.59 13.97
CA ALA A 121 -18.55 11.54 15.37
C ALA A 121 -18.39 10.14 15.99
N GLU A 122 -18.82 9.09 15.29
CA GLU A 122 -18.70 7.72 15.79
C GLU A 122 -17.27 7.19 15.69
N HIS A 123 -16.51 7.61 14.68
CA HIS A 123 -15.09 7.26 14.55
C HIS A 123 -14.27 7.87 15.69
N TRP A 124 -14.45 9.14 16.01
CA TRP A 124 -13.83 9.78 17.17
C TRP A 124 -14.19 9.08 18.48
N GLN A 125 -15.47 8.67 18.64
CA GLN A 125 -15.87 7.90 19.82
C GLN A 125 -15.17 6.55 19.87
N THR A 126 -15.06 5.82 18.75
CA THR A 126 -14.36 4.53 18.66
C THR A 126 -12.87 4.68 19.01
N ILE A 127 -12.20 5.70 18.49
CA ILE A 127 -10.80 6.02 18.80
C ILE A 127 -10.61 6.27 20.29
N LYS A 128 -11.54 7.01 20.90
CA LYS A 128 -11.55 7.28 22.34
C LYS A 128 -11.78 6.02 23.17
N ASP A 129 -12.78 5.22 22.80
CA ASP A 129 -13.13 3.97 23.49
C ASP A 129 -11.98 2.95 23.43
N HIS A 130 -11.19 2.98 22.34
CA HIS A 130 -9.99 2.15 22.18
C HIS A 130 -8.74 2.72 22.86
N GLY A 131 -8.83 3.88 23.51
CA GLY A 131 -7.78 4.45 24.36
C GLY A 131 -6.69 5.23 23.61
N PHE A 132 -6.90 5.61 22.36
CA PHE A 132 -5.88 6.37 21.60
C PHE A 132 -5.83 7.85 22.01
N THR A 133 -6.97 8.53 22.15
CA THR A 133 -7.00 9.99 22.42
C THR A 133 -6.39 10.39 23.77
N PRO A 134 -6.45 9.58 24.85
CA PRO A 134 -5.77 9.92 26.09
C PRO A 134 -4.25 9.86 26.02
N MET A 135 -3.70 9.16 25.00
CA MET A 135 -2.27 8.89 24.88
C MET A 135 -1.61 9.67 23.75
N PHE A 136 -2.34 10.00 22.70
CA PHE A 136 -1.77 10.54 21.47
C PHE A 136 -2.57 11.71 20.89
N LYS A 137 -1.90 12.53 20.11
CA LYS A 137 -2.57 13.33 19.09
C LYS A 137 -3.09 12.37 18.01
N VAL A 138 -4.35 12.54 17.62
CA VAL A 138 -5.01 11.74 16.57
C VAL A 138 -5.62 12.71 15.57
N ASP A 139 -5.60 12.30 14.29
CA ASP A 139 -6.14 13.09 13.19
C ASP A 139 -6.90 12.17 12.22
N LEU A 140 -8.16 12.49 11.93
CA LEU A 140 -8.94 11.92 10.85
C LEU A 140 -8.70 12.76 9.59
N MET A 141 -7.80 12.26 8.74
CA MET A 141 -7.27 13.05 7.63
C MET A 141 -8.31 13.51 6.61
N ASP A 142 -9.47 12.84 6.54
CA ASP A 142 -10.55 13.17 5.62
C ASP A 142 -11.71 13.98 6.27
N GLU A 143 -11.53 14.46 7.51
CA GLU A 143 -12.57 15.21 8.23
C GLU A 143 -12.90 16.56 7.59
N GLU A 144 -11.91 17.25 7.03
CA GLU A 144 -12.09 18.54 6.37
C GLU A 144 -12.15 18.41 4.82
N GLY A 145 -12.36 17.19 4.31
CA GLY A 145 -12.51 16.92 2.88
C GLY A 145 -11.41 16.06 2.30
N GLU A 146 -11.36 16.01 0.98
CA GLU A 146 -10.47 15.12 0.23
C GLU A 146 -9.84 15.83 -0.96
N PHE A 147 -8.74 15.28 -1.48
CA PHE A 147 -8.11 15.72 -2.72
C PHE A 147 -7.47 14.52 -3.45
N GLU A 148 -7.14 14.74 -4.71
CA GLU A 148 -6.56 13.71 -5.56
C GLU A 148 -5.04 13.83 -5.59
N ILE A 149 -4.35 12.68 -5.46
CA ILE A 149 -2.93 12.55 -5.75
C ILE A 149 -2.74 11.66 -6.99
N PRO A 150 -1.71 11.94 -7.83
CA PRO A 150 -1.51 11.18 -9.06
C PRO A 150 -1.07 9.74 -8.79
N VAL A 151 -1.58 8.80 -9.58
CA VAL A 151 -1.08 7.44 -9.68
C VAL A 151 -0.13 7.32 -10.87
N ALA A 152 0.88 6.48 -10.77
CA ALA A 152 1.76 6.19 -11.91
C ALA A 152 1.18 5.06 -12.79
N ASP A 153 0.56 4.05 -12.18
CA ASP A 153 -0.21 3.03 -12.88
C ASP A 153 -1.69 3.41 -12.89
N ASP A 154 -2.15 3.89 -14.04
CA ASP A 154 -3.52 4.34 -14.24
C ASP A 154 -4.42 3.29 -14.92
N SER A 155 -4.04 2.01 -14.88
CA SER A 155 -4.76 0.92 -15.54
C SER A 155 -6.20 0.78 -15.02
N ASN A 156 -6.40 0.88 -13.70
CA ASN A 156 -7.69 0.76 -13.06
C ASN A 156 -8.18 2.10 -12.50
N ILE A 157 -7.42 2.72 -11.58
CA ILE A 157 -7.74 4.03 -10.98
C ILE A 157 -6.93 5.13 -11.67
N LYS A 158 -7.49 6.35 -11.78
CA LYS A 158 -6.83 7.48 -12.43
C LYS A 158 -6.15 8.45 -11.44
N CYS A 159 -6.45 8.29 -10.18
CA CYS A 159 -5.87 9.03 -9.04
C CYS A 159 -6.10 8.22 -7.77
N ASP A 160 -5.41 8.54 -6.70
CA ASP A 160 -5.84 8.15 -5.35
C ASP A 160 -6.51 9.34 -4.68
N ILE A 161 -7.67 9.11 -4.03
CA ILE A 161 -8.46 10.15 -3.36
C ILE A 161 -8.19 10.04 -1.86
N VAL A 162 -7.48 11.03 -1.32
CA VAL A 162 -6.98 11.03 0.06
C VAL A 162 -7.53 12.18 0.86
N GLY A 163 -7.48 12.09 2.19
CA GLY A 163 -7.92 13.16 3.07
C GLY A 163 -7.05 14.43 2.97
N THR A 164 -7.67 15.62 3.05
CA THR A 164 -6.99 16.92 2.92
C THR A 164 -5.87 17.11 3.93
N HIS A 165 -5.98 16.52 5.13
CA HIS A 165 -4.96 16.64 6.17
C HIS A 165 -3.67 15.88 5.85
N LEU A 166 -3.62 15.01 4.83
CA LEU A 166 -2.35 14.42 4.36
C LEU A 166 -1.30 15.50 4.07
N LYS A 167 -1.73 16.70 3.61
CA LYS A 167 -0.88 17.88 3.36
C LYS A 167 -0.20 18.42 4.62
N ASN A 168 -0.69 18.06 5.80
CA ASN A 168 -0.16 18.52 7.07
C ASN A 168 1.11 17.78 7.51
N TYR A 169 1.50 16.71 6.80
CA TYR A 169 2.58 15.83 7.21
C TYR A 169 3.74 15.86 6.23
N ASP A 170 4.94 15.87 6.80
CA ASP A 170 6.20 15.91 6.07
C ASP A 170 6.84 14.51 5.96
N PHE A 171 6.43 13.57 6.83
CA PHE A 171 6.93 12.20 6.90
C PHE A 171 5.83 11.23 7.34
N MET A 172 5.85 9.99 6.84
CA MET A 172 4.91 8.94 7.27
C MET A 172 5.64 7.72 7.82
N ILE A 173 5.21 7.24 8.98
CA ILE A 173 5.48 5.89 9.46
C ILE A 173 4.23 5.05 9.20
N ASN A 174 4.33 4.15 8.25
CA ASN A 174 3.29 3.18 7.96
C ASN A 174 3.45 2.00 8.94
N LEU A 175 2.69 2.04 10.05
CA LEU A 175 2.71 1.02 11.09
C LEU A 175 1.50 0.11 10.93
N ALA A 176 1.68 -0.99 10.22
CA ALA A 176 0.62 -1.93 9.92
C ALA A 176 0.53 -3.05 10.95
N HIS A 177 -0.68 -3.42 11.29
CA HIS A 177 -1.00 -4.72 11.88
C HIS A 177 -1.16 -5.72 10.74
N PHE A 178 -0.32 -6.79 10.71
CA PHE A 178 -0.43 -7.83 9.68
C PHE A 178 -1.49 -8.87 10.06
N LYS A 179 -2.42 -9.16 9.16
CA LYS A 179 -3.56 -10.07 9.38
C LYS A 179 -4.21 -10.47 8.07
N GLY A 180 -5.23 -11.34 8.12
CA GLY A 180 -6.12 -11.61 7.00
C GLY A 180 -7.01 -10.43 6.63
N HIS A 181 -7.67 -10.53 5.48
CA HIS A 181 -8.65 -9.55 5.04
C HIS A 181 -9.74 -10.21 4.17
N PRO A 182 -11.04 -9.93 4.42
CA PRO A 182 -12.12 -10.62 3.72
C PRO A 182 -12.15 -10.40 2.21
N MET A 183 -11.71 -9.26 1.71
CA MET A 183 -11.65 -8.97 0.27
C MET A 183 -10.22 -9.08 -0.29
N GLY A 184 -9.25 -8.42 0.32
CA GLY A 184 -7.87 -8.39 -0.20
C GLY A 184 -7.00 -9.59 0.17
N GLY A 185 -7.54 -10.60 0.86
CA GLY A 185 -6.79 -11.76 1.32
C GLY A 185 -5.95 -11.49 2.56
N MET A 186 -5.17 -10.42 2.54
CA MET A 186 -4.34 -9.96 3.65
C MET A 186 -4.43 -8.45 3.84
N GLY A 187 -4.04 -8.01 5.04
CA GLY A 187 -3.79 -6.61 5.37
C GLY A 187 -2.38 -6.45 5.89
N GLY A 188 -1.52 -5.80 5.11
CA GLY A 188 -0.14 -5.44 5.43
C GLY A 188 0.12 -3.97 5.17
N VAL A 189 1.39 -3.61 4.92
CA VAL A 189 1.78 -2.20 4.74
C VAL A 189 1.29 -1.63 3.41
N ILE A 190 1.18 -2.43 2.34
CA ILE A 190 0.62 -1.98 1.06
C ILE A 190 -0.85 -1.58 1.25
N LYS A 191 -1.65 -2.43 1.90
CA LYS A 191 -3.05 -2.10 2.20
C LYS A 191 -3.18 -0.90 3.14
N ASN A 192 -2.32 -0.78 4.13
CA ASN A 192 -2.36 0.35 5.08
C ASN A 192 -1.97 1.67 4.40
N ALA A 193 -1.07 1.66 3.41
CA ALA A 193 -0.73 2.82 2.59
C ALA A 193 -1.86 3.19 1.62
N SER A 194 -2.53 2.20 1.00
CA SER A 194 -3.61 2.44 0.03
C SER A 194 -4.95 2.71 0.73
N ILE A 195 -5.70 1.64 1.04
CA ILE A 195 -7.02 1.72 1.69
C ILE A 195 -6.96 2.52 3.01
N GLY A 196 -5.86 2.41 3.76
CA GLY A 196 -5.71 3.10 5.03
C GLY A 196 -5.63 4.62 4.90
N VAL A 197 -4.95 5.14 3.88
CA VAL A 197 -4.73 6.58 3.63
C VAL A 197 -5.84 7.20 2.79
N ALA A 198 -6.47 6.43 1.90
CA ALA A 198 -7.57 6.90 1.09
C ALA A 198 -8.73 7.42 1.96
N SER A 199 -9.41 8.48 1.52
CA SER A 199 -10.68 8.95 2.10
C SER A 199 -11.77 7.86 1.99
N ALA A 200 -12.93 8.07 2.61
CA ALA A 200 -14.06 7.14 2.43
C ALA A 200 -14.42 6.95 0.95
N ASN A 201 -14.45 8.01 0.15
CA ASN A 201 -14.69 7.95 -1.29
C ASN A 201 -13.51 7.30 -2.04
N GLY A 202 -12.27 7.58 -1.65
CA GLY A 202 -11.08 6.92 -2.20
C GLY A 202 -11.09 5.41 -1.96
N LYS A 203 -11.52 4.98 -0.77
CA LYS A 203 -11.74 3.55 -0.49
C LYS A 203 -12.76 2.93 -1.45
N ALA A 204 -13.89 3.61 -1.73
CA ALA A 204 -14.87 3.13 -2.68
C ALA A 204 -14.28 3.02 -4.09
N TYR A 205 -13.50 4.02 -4.50
CA TYR A 205 -12.86 4.05 -5.82
C TYR A 205 -11.85 2.91 -6.01
N ILE A 206 -11.02 2.63 -5.00
CA ILE A 206 -10.07 1.52 -5.02
C ILE A 206 -10.80 0.17 -5.04
N HIS A 207 -11.81 -0.04 -4.16
CA HIS A 207 -12.53 -1.32 -4.06
C HIS A 207 -13.30 -1.69 -5.32
N THR A 208 -13.68 -0.71 -6.12
CA THR A 208 -14.42 -0.90 -7.38
C THR A 208 -13.52 -0.87 -8.61
N ALA A 209 -12.18 -0.94 -8.43
CA ALA A 209 -11.22 -0.84 -9.52
C ALA A 209 -11.50 0.36 -10.44
N GLY A 210 -11.71 1.52 -9.85
CA GLY A 210 -11.93 2.78 -10.58
C GLY A 210 -13.34 3.04 -11.08
N TYR A 211 -14.30 2.17 -10.78
CA TYR A 211 -15.67 2.34 -11.27
C TYR A 211 -16.46 3.39 -10.46
N GLN A 212 -16.45 3.29 -9.13
CA GLN A 212 -17.31 4.09 -8.25
C GLN A 212 -16.47 5.05 -7.38
N ARG A 213 -16.62 6.35 -7.62
CA ARG A 213 -15.84 7.39 -6.91
C ARG A 213 -16.46 7.85 -5.57
N THR A 214 -17.61 7.31 -5.20
CA THR A 214 -18.31 7.71 -3.96
C THR A 214 -18.80 6.49 -3.22
N VAL A 215 -18.97 6.60 -1.90
CA VAL A 215 -19.44 5.49 -1.06
C VAL A 215 -20.80 4.92 -1.48
N PRO A 216 -21.82 5.72 -1.82
CA PRO A 216 -23.07 5.18 -2.35
C PRO A 216 -22.84 4.35 -3.63
N GLY A 217 -23.31 3.12 -3.65
CA GLY A 217 -23.13 2.22 -4.80
C GLY A 217 -21.89 1.34 -4.76
N LEU A 218 -21.02 1.48 -3.77
CA LEU A 218 -19.78 0.69 -3.62
C LEU A 218 -20.04 -0.82 -3.85
N TRP A 219 -20.98 -1.39 -3.15
CA TRP A 219 -21.19 -2.85 -3.13
C TRP A 219 -21.78 -3.45 -4.42
N GLN A 220 -22.33 -2.62 -5.29
CA GLN A 220 -22.82 -3.06 -6.60
C GLN A 220 -21.72 -3.25 -7.63
N HIS A 221 -20.48 -2.80 -7.35
CA HIS A 221 -19.39 -2.73 -8.33
C HIS A 221 -18.07 -3.37 -7.87
N THR A 222 -18.11 -4.27 -6.89
CA THR A 222 -16.92 -4.93 -6.30
C THR A 222 -16.52 -6.26 -6.97
N GLY A 223 -17.01 -6.56 -8.17
CA GLY A 223 -16.81 -7.86 -8.83
C GLY A 223 -15.45 -8.09 -9.48
N ASN A 224 -14.64 -7.05 -9.68
CA ASN A 224 -13.32 -7.15 -10.30
C ASN A 224 -12.25 -7.35 -9.20
N GLN A 225 -11.97 -8.59 -8.82
CA GLN A 225 -11.05 -8.93 -7.74
C GLN A 225 -9.61 -8.47 -8.03
N ASP A 226 -9.06 -8.83 -9.19
CA ASP A 226 -7.67 -8.47 -9.53
C ASP A 226 -7.52 -6.96 -9.76
N GLY A 227 -8.49 -6.32 -10.43
CA GLY A 227 -8.49 -4.87 -10.58
C GLY A 227 -8.54 -4.13 -9.23
N PHE A 228 -9.24 -4.65 -8.22
CA PHE A 228 -9.20 -4.13 -6.85
C PHE A 228 -7.80 -4.27 -6.23
N LEU A 229 -7.17 -5.44 -6.35
CA LEU A 229 -5.84 -5.71 -5.80
C LEU A 229 -4.76 -4.84 -6.49
N GLU A 230 -4.86 -4.66 -7.80
CA GLU A 230 -4.00 -3.77 -8.59
C GLU A 230 -4.22 -2.30 -8.22
N SER A 231 -5.48 -1.89 -8.03
CA SER A 231 -5.80 -0.54 -7.55
C SER A 231 -5.22 -0.24 -6.16
N MET A 232 -5.18 -1.24 -5.26
CA MET A 232 -4.47 -1.09 -3.98
C MET A 232 -2.97 -0.86 -4.17
N ALA A 233 -2.33 -1.60 -5.08
CA ALA A 233 -0.91 -1.43 -5.38
C ALA A 233 -0.63 -0.03 -5.96
N ALA A 234 -1.44 0.42 -6.93
CA ALA A 234 -1.32 1.75 -7.54
C ALA A 234 -1.52 2.89 -6.52
N ALA A 235 -2.54 2.80 -5.65
CA ALA A 235 -2.78 3.77 -4.59
C ALA A 235 -1.64 3.78 -3.55
N ALA A 236 -1.12 2.62 -3.14
CA ALA A 236 0.04 2.54 -2.25
C ALA A 236 1.28 3.20 -2.86
N GLN A 237 1.50 3.01 -4.18
CA GLN A 237 2.58 3.67 -4.91
C GLN A 237 2.37 5.19 -4.96
N ALA A 238 1.14 5.66 -5.14
CA ALA A 238 0.82 7.10 -5.13
C ALA A 238 1.20 7.73 -3.80
N VAL A 239 0.84 7.10 -2.68
CA VAL A 239 1.23 7.56 -1.32
C VAL A 239 2.75 7.50 -1.12
N HIS A 240 3.40 6.43 -1.55
CA HIS A 240 4.86 6.30 -1.53
C HIS A 240 5.55 7.45 -2.29
N ASN A 241 5.06 7.76 -3.49
CA ASN A 241 5.59 8.83 -4.32
C ASN A 241 5.30 10.21 -3.74
N TYR A 242 4.14 10.42 -3.12
CA TYR A 242 3.77 11.65 -2.43
C TYR A 242 4.78 12.00 -1.33
N PHE A 243 5.30 11.02 -0.63
CA PHE A 243 6.35 11.17 0.37
C PHE A 243 7.76 11.07 -0.23
N ASP A 244 8.04 11.90 -1.25
CA ASP A 244 9.33 12.06 -1.92
C ASP A 244 9.88 10.73 -2.49
N ASN A 245 9.05 10.02 -3.27
CA ASN A 245 9.41 8.74 -3.86
C ASN A 245 10.00 7.78 -2.81
N GLY A 246 9.32 7.66 -1.69
CA GLY A 246 9.67 6.76 -0.60
C GLY A 246 10.76 7.24 0.34
N LYS A 247 11.38 8.40 0.13
CA LYS A 247 12.43 8.92 1.02
C LYS A 247 11.89 9.39 2.36
N LYS A 248 10.61 9.79 2.41
CA LYS A 248 9.93 10.32 3.59
C LYS A 248 8.83 9.38 4.10
N VAL A 249 8.96 8.11 3.84
CA VAL A 249 8.12 7.06 4.41
C VAL A 249 8.97 5.86 4.81
N LEU A 250 8.52 5.14 5.83
CA LEU A 250 9.06 3.84 6.20
C LEU A 250 7.92 2.91 6.64
N TYR A 251 8.19 1.62 6.66
CA TYR A 251 7.19 0.60 6.82
C TYR A 251 7.55 -0.35 7.95
N ILE A 252 6.58 -0.58 8.85
CA ILE A 252 6.68 -1.51 9.97
C ILE A 252 5.43 -2.38 9.98
N ALA A 253 5.59 -3.68 10.07
CA ALA A 253 4.52 -4.66 10.18
C ALA A 253 4.63 -5.41 11.51
N VAL A 254 3.56 -5.39 12.30
CA VAL A 254 3.47 -6.15 13.55
C VAL A 254 2.63 -7.39 13.32
N MET A 255 3.23 -8.55 13.51
CA MET A 255 2.61 -9.87 13.32
C MET A 255 2.18 -10.45 14.67
N ASN A 256 1.15 -9.83 15.28
CA ASN A 256 0.51 -10.29 16.51
C ASN A 256 -1.01 -10.37 16.32
N ASN A 257 -1.70 -11.15 17.14
CA ASN A 257 -3.17 -11.29 17.07
C ASN A 257 -3.70 -11.49 15.63
N MET A 258 -2.99 -12.26 14.82
CA MET A 258 -3.26 -12.44 13.39
C MET A 258 -4.54 -13.25 13.16
N SER A 259 -5.68 -12.56 13.04
CA SER A 259 -6.96 -13.14 12.63
C SER A 259 -7.03 -13.28 11.10
N VAL A 260 -7.93 -14.12 10.61
CA VAL A 260 -8.30 -14.19 9.18
C VAL A 260 -9.07 -12.96 8.72
N ASP A 261 -9.62 -12.19 9.67
CA ASP A 261 -10.36 -10.96 9.42
C ASP A 261 -9.52 -9.73 9.80
N CYS A 262 -9.83 -8.59 9.20
CA CYS A 262 -9.10 -7.36 9.47
C CYS A 262 -9.67 -6.59 10.67
N ASP A 263 -8.92 -5.57 11.11
CA ASP A 263 -9.33 -4.68 12.20
C ASP A 263 -10.62 -3.88 11.88
N CYS A 264 -11.04 -3.86 10.62
CA CYS A 264 -12.30 -3.22 10.20
C CYS A 264 -13.56 -4.09 10.42
N VAL A 265 -13.40 -5.31 10.94
CA VAL A 265 -14.52 -6.20 11.28
C VAL A 265 -14.75 -6.12 12.79
N SER A 266 -15.97 -5.80 13.22
CA SER A 266 -16.33 -5.61 14.62
C SER A 266 -16.18 -6.90 15.46
N HIS A 267 -16.50 -8.04 14.86
CA HIS A 267 -16.43 -9.36 15.51
C HIS A 267 -15.57 -10.29 14.65
N PRO A 268 -14.23 -10.15 14.68
CA PRO A 268 -13.34 -10.95 13.86
C PRO A 268 -13.33 -12.41 14.33
N ALA A 269 -13.03 -13.32 13.42
CA ALA A 269 -12.79 -14.71 13.75
C ALA A 269 -11.67 -14.84 14.80
N ALA A 270 -11.76 -15.88 15.62
CA ALA A 270 -10.76 -16.15 16.67
C ALA A 270 -9.35 -16.30 16.04
N VAL A 271 -8.37 -15.74 16.72
CA VAL A 271 -6.95 -15.88 16.35
C VAL A 271 -6.53 -17.34 16.52
N LYS A 272 -5.90 -17.92 15.51
CA LYS A 272 -5.41 -19.31 15.47
C LYS A 272 -3.89 -19.41 15.41
N LEU A 273 -3.22 -18.27 15.31
CA LEU A 273 -1.76 -18.16 15.20
C LEU A 273 -1.18 -17.55 16.47
N LYS A 274 -0.01 -18.02 16.85
CA LYS A 274 0.83 -17.34 17.85
C LYS A 274 1.42 -16.08 17.21
N ASP A 275 1.69 -15.11 18.04
CA ASP A 275 2.41 -13.91 17.67
C ASP A 275 3.79 -14.28 17.11
N TYR A 276 4.22 -13.56 16.07
CA TYR A 276 5.48 -13.90 15.41
C TYR A 276 6.60 -12.90 15.71
N GLY A 277 6.33 -11.63 15.60
CA GLY A 277 7.35 -10.58 15.77
C GLY A 277 6.98 -9.28 15.08
N ILE A 278 7.96 -8.40 14.99
CA ILE A 278 7.87 -7.12 14.27
C ILE A 278 8.86 -7.16 13.12
N LEU A 279 8.41 -6.79 11.92
CA LEU A 279 9.25 -6.65 10.75
C LEU A 279 9.25 -5.19 10.28
N ALA A 280 10.35 -4.75 9.68
CA ALA A 280 10.44 -3.41 9.10
C ALA A 280 11.33 -3.39 7.87
N SER A 281 10.96 -2.54 6.90
CA SER A 281 11.74 -2.31 5.68
C SER A 281 11.51 -0.90 5.15
N LEU A 282 12.40 -0.43 4.31
CA LEU A 282 12.18 0.75 3.47
C LEU A 282 11.47 0.40 2.16
N ASP A 283 11.29 -0.90 1.89
CA ASP A 283 10.60 -1.46 0.74
C ASP A 283 9.30 -2.15 1.18
N PRO A 284 8.11 -1.61 0.83
CA PRO A 284 6.84 -2.16 1.28
C PRO A 284 6.50 -3.51 0.62
N VAL A 285 6.99 -3.76 -0.59
CA VAL A 285 6.77 -5.03 -1.32
C VAL A 285 7.55 -6.15 -0.64
N ALA A 286 8.83 -5.91 -0.38
CA ALA A 286 9.71 -6.84 0.35
C ALA A 286 9.13 -7.18 1.74
N LEU A 287 8.60 -6.18 2.44
CA LEU A 287 8.05 -6.36 3.78
C LEU A 287 6.78 -7.22 3.77
N ASP A 288 5.80 -6.89 2.93
CA ASP A 288 4.56 -7.69 2.85
C ASP A 288 4.85 -9.09 2.31
N LYS A 289 5.78 -9.25 1.35
CA LYS A 289 6.24 -10.55 0.86
C LYS A 289 6.87 -11.40 1.99
N ALA A 290 7.75 -10.80 2.80
CA ALA A 290 8.35 -11.50 3.94
C ALA A 290 7.28 -11.97 4.95
N CYS A 291 6.30 -11.11 5.27
CA CYS A 291 5.20 -11.48 6.17
C CYS A 291 4.38 -12.67 5.61
N VAL A 292 4.04 -12.64 4.30
CA VAL A 292 3.31 -13.74 3.64
C VAL A 292 4.14 -15.02 3.65
N ASP A 293 5.42 -14.97 3.30
CA ASP A 293 6.29 -16.13 3.28
C ASP A 293 6.42 -16.78 4.67
N ILE A 294 6.52 -15.97 5.72
CA ILE A 294 6.50 -16.46 7.10
C ILE A 294 5.22 -17.27 7.37
N ILE A 295 4.03 -16.73 7.01
CA ILE A 295 2.76 -17.44 7.20
C ILE A 295 2.73 -18.75 6.38
N PHE A 296 3.20 -18.72 5.13
CA PHE A 296 3.15 -19.89 4.25
C PHE A 296 4.14 -20.97 4.65
N ASN A 297 5.30 -20.61 5.16
CA ASN A 297 6.36 -21.54 5.58
C ASN A 297 6.29 -21.97 7.05
N MET A 298 5.39 -21.37 7.84
CA MET A 298 5.20 -21.73 9.24
C MET A 298 4.71 -23.16 9.38
N THR A 299 5.39 -23.95 10.21
CA THR A 299 4.95 -25.30 10.52
C THR A 299 3.81 -25.25 11.53
N PRO A 300 2.64 -25.83 11.22
CA PRO A 300 1.54 -25.90 12.18
C PRO A 300 1.93 -26.70 13.44
N SER A 301 1.44 -26.23 14.59
CA SER A 301 1.61 -26.90 15.88
C SER A 301 0.41 -26.59 16.78
N GLU A 302 0.34 -27.16 17.95
CA GLU A 302 -0.73 -26.88 18.91
C GLU A 302 -0.79 -25.36 19.23
N GLY A 303 -1.97 -24.79 19.07
CA GLY A 303 -2.20 -23.35 19.26
C GLY A 303 -1.53 -22.45 18.18
N ASN A 304 -1.04 -23.03 17.08
CA ASN A 304 -0.42 -22.29 15.99
C ASN A 304 -0.82 -22.87 14.63
N ASN A 305 -2.04 -22.56 14.17
CA ASN A 305 -2.61 -23.06 12.92
C ASN A 305 -2.69 -21.96 11.86
N ASN A 306 -1.79 -22.02 10.88
CA ASN A 306 -1.72 -21.05 9.77
C ASN A 306 -2.69 -21.37 8.61
N ALA A 307 -3.32 -22.56 8.58
CA ALA A 307 -4.13 -23.00 7.44
C ALA A 307 -5.29 -22.03 7.12
N PRO A 308 -6.07 -21.51 8.10
CA PRO A 308 -7.15 -20.57 7.79
C PRO A 308 -6.67 -19.25 7.18
N LEU A 309 -5.51 -18.72 7.62
CA LEU A 309 -4.94 -17.49 7.07
C LEU A 309 -4.34 -17.72 5.67
N LYS A 310 -3.66 -18.86 5.46
CA LYS A 310 -3.18 -19.27 4.12
C LYS A 310 -4.35 -19.40 3.14
N GLU A 311 -5.42 -20.06 3.56
CA GLU A 311 -6.62 -20.21 2.74
C GLU A 311 -7.22 -18.84 2.39
N ARG A 312 -7.36 -17.92 3.37
CA ARG A 312 -7.88 -16.58 3.15
C ARG A 312 -7.03 -15.81 2.14
N ILE A 313 -5.71 -15.85 2.26
CA ILE A 313 -4.79 -15.18 1.33
C ILE A 313 -4.95 -15.78 -0.07
N SER A 314 -4.96 -17.10 -0.18
CA SER A 314 -5.04 -17.80 -1.47
C SER A 314 -6.40 -17.62 -2.15
N SER A 315 -7.51 -17.82 -1.42
CA SER A 315 -8.87 -17.74 -1.98
C SER A 315 -9.28 -16.33 -2.45
N ARG A 316 -8.58 -15.31 -1.95
CA ARG A 316 -8.77 -13.91 -2.36
C ARG A 316 -7.70 -13.41 -3.31
N HIS A 317 -6.85 -14.31 -3.82
CA HIS A 317 -5.74 -13.96 -4.72
C HIS A 317 -4.81 -12.89 -4.10
N GLY A 318 -4.68 -12.89 -2.76
CA GLY A 318 -4.07 -11.78 -2.00
C GLY A 318 -2.61 -11.48 -2.35
N ILE A 319 -1.86 -12.48 -2.85
CA ILE A 319 -0.46 -12.30 -3.28
C ILE A 319 -0.38 -11.40 -4.52
N HIS A 320 -1.41 -11.38 -5.36
CA HIS A 320 -1.46 -10.56 -6.58
C HIS A 320 -1.21 -9.06 -6.31
N THR A 321 -1.65 -8.54 -5.17
CA THR A 321 -1.33 -7.15 -4.76
C THR A 321 0.18 -6.93 -4.66
N ILE A 322 0.92 -7.87 -4.08
CA ILE A 322 2.39 -7.79 -3.93
C ILE A 322 3.07 -7.90 -5.30
N GLU A 323 2.62 -8.87 -6.11
CA GLU A 323 3.15 -9.09 -7.47
C GLU A 323 2.93 -7.88 -8.36
N HIS A 324 1.73 -7.30 -8.32
CA HIS A 324 1.43 -6.09 -9.08
C HIS A 324 2.21 -4.88 -8.57
N ALA A 325 2.34 -4.72 -7.26
CA ALA A 325 3.14 -3.66 -6.66
C ALA A 325 4.62 -3.73 -7.09
N ALA A 326 5.19 -4.94 -7.16
CA ALA A 326 6.52 -5.15 -7.72
C ALA A 326 6.58 -4.82 -9.22
N LYS A 327 5.59 -5.28 -9.99
CA LYS A 327 5.49 -5.03 -11.44
C LYS A 327 5.46 -3.55 -11.78
N ILE A 328 4.75 -2.74 -11.00
CA ILE A 328 4.68 -1.27 -11.22
C ILE A 328 5.85 -0.51 -10.58
N GLY A 329 6.82 -1.20 -9.96
CA GLY A 329 8.05 -0.60 -9.45
C GLY A 329 7.91 0.05 -8.06
N LEU A 330 6.93 -0.34 -7.24
CA LEU A 330 6.82 0.14 -5.86
C LEU A 330 7.93 -0.44 -4.97
N GLY A 331 8.44 -1.63 -5.28
CA GLY A 331 9.51 -2.31 -4.55
C GLY A 331 9.87 -3.64 -5.18
N SER A 332 10.60 -4.48 -4.45
CA SER A 332 11.13 -5.76 -4.90
C SER A 332 10.55 -6.93 -4.12
N MET A 333 10.26 -8.04 -4.82
CA MET A 333 9.92 -9.31 -4.17
C MET A 333 11.16 -10.08 -3.66
N GLU A 334 12.36 -9.64 -4.04
CA GLU A 334 13.63 -10.20 -3.58
C GLU A 334 14.08 -9.49 -2.30
N TYR A 335 14.23 -10.24 -1.23
CA TYR A 335 14.60 -9.69 0.08
C TYR A 335 15.54 -10.63 0.86
N GLU A 336 16.14 -10.07 1.91
CA GLU A 336 16.82 -10.83 2.95
C GLU A 336 16.30 -10.41 4.32
N ILE A 337 16.20 -11.36 5.25
CA ILE A 337 15.81 -11.07 6.64
C ILE A 337 17.07 -10.91 7.49
N VAL A 338 17.13 -9.78 8.22
CA VAL A 338 18.18 -9.48 9.20
C VAL A 338 17.54 -9.43 10.59
N SER A 339 17.86 -10.43 11.44
CA SER A 339 17.43 -10.39 12.85
C SER A 339 18.20 -9.32 13.61
N ILE A 340 17.48 -8.61 14.48
CA ILE A 340 18.05 -7.62 15.40
C ILE A 340 17.89 -8.04 16.87
N ASP A 341 17.50 -9.31 17.13
CA ASP A 341 17.38 -9.88 18.48
C ASP A 341 18.73 -9.98 19.19
#